data_859268ea033b6d53f2a4c8d32fcfaa1a
#
_entry.id   859268ea033b6d53f2a4c8d32fcfaa1a
#
_cell.length_a   1.000
_cell.length_b   1.000
_cell.length_c   1.000
_cell.angle_alpha   90.00
_cell.angle_beta   90.00
_cell.angle_gamma   90.00
#
_symmetry.space_group_name_H-M   'P 1'
#
loop_
_entity.id
_entity.type
_entity.pdbx_description
1 polymer ?
#
loop_
_entity_poly.entity_id
_entity_poly.type
_entity_poly.pdbx_seq_one_letter_code
_entity_poly.pdbx_strand_id
1 'polypeptide(L)'
;CSRLSINQYRKNLDGTRDAIDKMLLLFEKYDIHTTWATVGILFCQDIVELRQISSSLKPVFIKTKYSSYEYFNQVGNNETSDPYHYGRSIIDKIRKTNYQEIASHTFSHLFFLEEGITHYDIRQDLELAIEIAKKENIYLESIVFPRNQYDSSALDVVRNVGFNNYRGVTPGFLYQSRSREKEKILIKALRLLDAYINISGFNTVVSKFDSNGLVNIPASRFLRPYSTRLRWLDSIRLNRICDGMSKAAMTNRIYHLWWHPHNFGKNTNE
;
A
#
# COMPACT_ATOMS: atom_id res chain seq x y z
N CYS A 1 -5.82 -7.64 4.57
CA CYS A 1 -6.97 -6.81 4.26
C CYS A 1 -8.15 -7.56 3.64
N SER A 2 -7.97 -8.73 3.03
CA SER A 2 -9.06 -9.56 2.57
C SER A 2 -9.70 -10.32 3.76
N ARG A 3 -10.99 -10.63 3.67
CA ARG A 3 -11.64 -11.57 4.60
C ARG A 3 -11.27 -13.03 4.30
N LEU A 4 -10.42 -13.23 3.31
CA LEU A 4 -10.01 -14.54 2.84
C LEU A 4 -8.89 -15.04 3.76
N SER A 5 -8.94 -16.32 4.12
CA SER A 5 -7.84 -17.01 4.79
C SER A 5 -6.64 -17.12 3.81
N ILE A 6 -5.44 -17.36 4.35
CA ILE A 6 -4.25 -17.63 3.54
C ILE A 6 -4.56 -18.73 2.51
N ASN A 7 -5.24 -19.80 2.90
CA ASN A 7 -5.58 -20.89 1.98
C ASN A 7 -6.48 -20.46 0.83
N GLN A 8 -7.46 -19.58 1.07
CA GLN A 8 -8.35 -19.07 0.02
C GLN A 8 -7.64 -18.10 -0.95
N TYR A 9 -6.58 -17.41 -0.48
CA TYR A 9 -5.84 -16.43 -1.25
C TYR A 9 -4.46 -16.92 -1.70
N ARG A 10 -4.14 -18.18 -1.41
CA ARG A 10 -2.81 -18.77 -1.56
C ARG A 10 -2.24 -18.60 -2.95
N LYS A 11 -3.01 -18.87 -4.00
CA LYS A 11 -2.54 -18.74 -5.39
C LYS A 11 -2.04 -17.32 -5.73
N ASN A 12 -2.68 -16.30 -5.16
CA ASN A 12 -2.24 -14.92 -5.33
C ASN A 12 -0.94 -14.66 -4.55
N LEU A 13 -0.84 -15.19 -3.33
CA LEU A 13 0.34 -15.01 -2.49
C LEU A 13 1.55 -15.76 -3.06
N ASP A 14 1.37 -17.00 -3.50
CA ASP A 14 2.44 -17.83 -4.09
C ASP A 14 3.05 -17.14 -5.32
N GLY A 15 2.22 -16.58 -6.21
CA GLY A 15 2.70 -15.90 -7.42
C GLY A 15 3.10 -14.43 -7.20
N THR A 16 3.02 -13.90 -5.96
CA THR A 16 3.35 -12.49 -5.69
C THR A 16 4.80 -12.18 -6.04
N ARG A 17 5.73 -13.08 -5.71
CA ARG A 17 7.17 -12.90 -5.96
C ARG A 17 7.45 -12.86 -7.45
N ASP A 18 6.89 -13.79 -8.22
CA ASP A 18 6.99 -13.81 -9.68
C ASP A 18 6.40 -12.56 -10.33
N ALA A 19 5.25 -12.09 -9.79
CA ALA A 19 4.64 -10.85 -10.26
C ALA A 19 5.55 -9.64 -10.01
N ILE A 20 6.19 -9.55 -8.84
CA ILE A 20 7.13 -8.47 -8.52
C ILE A 20 8.35 -8.55 -9.45
N ASP A 21 8.94 -9.73 -9.64
CA ASP A 21 10.09 -9.90 -10.55
C ASP A 21 9.76 -9.43 -11.97
N LYS A 22 8.59 -9.80 -12.49
CA LYS A 22 8.13 -9.33 -13.82
C LYS A 22 7.86 -7.81 -13.84
N MET A 23 7.29 -7.24 -12.79
CA MET A 23 7.11 -5.79 -12.66
C MET A 23 8.44 -5.06 -12.70
N LEU A 24 9.43 -5.51 -11.91
CA LEU A 24 10.76 -4.89 -11.88
C LEU A 24 11.45 -4.94 -13.25
N LEU A 25 11.37 -6.08 -13.97
CA LEU A 25 11.89 -6.19 -15.34
C LEU A 25 11.21 -5.22 -16.31
N LEU A 26 9.88 -5.04 -16.20
CA LEU A 26 9.15 -4.06 -17.01
C LEU A 26 9.52 -2.63 -16.65
N PHE A 27 9.68 -2.33 -15.36
CA PHE A 27 10.04 -0.99 -14.90
C PHE A 27 11.45 -0.60 -15.35
N GLU A 28 12.39 -1.51 -15.25
CA GLU A 28 13.74 -1.29 -15.80
C GLU A 28 13.72 -1.12 -17.31
N LYS A 29 13.00 -1.99 -18.03
CA LYS A 29 12.91 -1.93 -19.51
C LYS A 29 12.31 -0.62 -20.03
N TYR A 30 11.35 -0.05 -19.31
CA TYR A 30 10.60 1.15 -19.74
C TYR A 30 10.92 2.39 -18.93
N ASP A 31 11.96 2.34 -18.09
CA ASP A 31 12.40 3.45 -17.23
C ASP A 31 11.26 4.00 -16.36
N ILE A 32 10.52 3.08 -15.71
CA ILE A 32 9.36 3.42 -14.88
C ILE A 32 9.80 3.58 -13.43
N HIS A 33 9.58 4.76 -12.88
CA HIS A 33 9.82 5.07 -11.49
C HIS A 33 8.59 4.69 -10.65
N THR A 34 8.78 3.93 -9.56
CA THR A 34 7.67 3.54 -8.69
C THR A 34 8.03 3.63 -7.20
N THR A 35 6.99 3.81 -6.40
CA THR A 35 7.07 3.81 -4.94
C THR A 35 6.47 2.53 -4.39
N TRP A 36 7.25 1.75 -3.64
CA TRP A 36 6.88 0.47 -3.04
C TRP A 36 6.56 0.66 -1.56
N ALA A 37 5.27 0.80 -1.24
CA ALA A 37 4.82 0.93 0.14
C ALA A 37 4.97 -0.42 0.88
N THR A 38 5.96 -0.50 1.74
CA THR A 38 6.42 -1.73 2.37
C THR A 38 6.09 -1.73 3.87
N VAL A 39 5.46 -2.81 4.33
CA VAL A 39 5.19 -3.03 5.76
C VAL A 39 6.50 -3.37 6.47
N GLY A 40 6.79 -2.71 7.59
CA GLY A 40 8.08 -2.83 8.28
C GLY A 40 8.42 -4.25 8.72
N ILE A 41 7.43 -5.06 9.07
CA ILE A 41 7.63 -6.49 9.42
C ILE A 41 8.33 -7.27 8.30
N LEU A 42 8.14 -6.91 7.03
CA LEU A 42 8.77 -7.59 5.89
C LEU A 42 10.30 -7.43 5.85
N PHE A 43 10.85 -6.46 6.57
CA PHE A 43 12.30 -6.27 6.71
C PHE A 43 12.93 -7.24 7.72
N CYS A 44 12.14 -7.82 8.63
CA CYS A 44 12.67 -8.74 9.64
C CYS A 44 13.31 -9.97 8.98
N GLN A 45 14.45 -10.38 9.50
CA GLN A 45 15.20 -11.54 9.03
C GLN A 45 14.53 -12.84 9.48
N ASP A 46 14.08 -12.85 10.74
CA ASP A 46 13.48 -14.02 11.37
C ASP A 46 12.51 -13.65 12.50
N ILE A 47 11.91 -14.69 13.11
CA ILE A 47 10.95 -14.55 14.19
C ILE A 47 11.58 -13.99 15.48
N VAL A 48 12.89 -14.18 15.68
CA VAL A 48 13.60 -13.66 16.87
C VAL A 48 13.69 -12.14 16.76
N GLU A 49 14.17 -11.64 15.63
CA GLU A 49 14.22 -10.20 15.36
C GLU A 49 12.81 -9.58 15.40
N LEU A 50 11.82 -10.22 14.76
CA LEU A 50 10.44 -9.74 14.80
C LEU A 50 9.91 -9.61 16.23
N ARG A 51 10.13 -10.61 17.09
CA ARG A 51 9.70 -10.57 18.49
C ARG A 51 10.46 -9.54 19.31
N GLN A 52 11.76 -9.41 19.09
CA GLN A 52 12.59 -8.43 19.78
C GLN A 52 12.13 -7.00 19.48
N ILE A 53 11.96 -6.65 18.20
CA ILE A 53 11.55 -5.32 17.77
C ILE A 53 10.12 -5.03 18.23
N SER A 54 9.21 -5.98 18.09
CA SER A 54 7.80 -5.80 18.44
C SER A 54 7.50 -5.92 19.93
N SER A 55 8.48 -6.30 20.77
CA SER A 55 8.28 -6.46 22.21
C SER A 55 7.93 -5.15 22.93
N SER A 56 8.44 -4.03 22.42
CA SER A 56 8.24 -2.70 22.99
C SER A 56 6.86 -2.10 22.67
N LEU A 57 6.13 -2.63 21.70
CA LEU A 57 4.90 -2.06 21.22
C LEU A 57 3.82 -3.11 20.96
N LYS A 58 2.68 -2.96 21.63
CA LYS A 58 1.45 -3.71 21.35
C LYS A 58 0.28 -2.72 21.37
N PRO A 59 -0.06 -2.10 20.24
CA PRO A 59 -1.21 -1.21 20.16
C PRO A 59 -2.47 -1.90 20.63
N VAL A 60 -3.26 -1.22 21.47
CA VAL A 60 -4.47 -1.78 22.05
C VAL A 60 -5.66 -1.47 21.15
N PHE A 61 -6.01 -2.41 20.30
CA PHE A 61 -7.25 -2.34 19.52
C PHE A 61 -8.43 -2.81 20.37
N ILE A 62 -9.52 -2.06 20.40
CA ILE A 62 -10.78 -2.56 20.99
C ILE A 62 -11.27 -3.79 20.22
N LYS A 63 -11.15 -3.76 18.88
CA LYS A 63 -11.42 -4.94 18.04
C LYS A 63 -10.11 -5.65 17.70
N THR A 64 -9.68 -6.59 18.51
CA THR A 64 -8.39 -7.31 18.41
C THR A 64 -8.12 -7.90 17.01
N LYS A 65 -9.16 -8.28 16.26
CA LYS A 65 -9.05 -8.77 14.87
C LYS A 65 -8.39 -7.80 13.90
N TYR A 66 -8.16 -6.54 14.29
CA TYR A 66 -7.46 -5.53 13.49
C TYR A 66 -5.99 -5.41 13.87
N SER A 67 -5.57 -6.04 14.98
CA SER A 67 -4.18 -6.10 15.40
C SER A 67 -3.42 -7.15 14.60
N SER A 68 -2.35 -6.77 13.93
CA SER A 68 -1.43 -7.72 13.29
C SER A 68 -0.65 -8.54 14.33
N TYR A 69 -0.47 -8.03 15.53
CA TYR A 69 0.24 -8.71 16.63
C TYR A 69 -0.47 -9.99 17.08
N GLU A 70 -1.79 -10.10 16.90
CA GLU A 70 -2.54 -11.34 17.19
C GLU A 70 -2.11 -12.51 16.30
N TYR A 71 -1.51 -12.21 15.14
CA TYR A 71 -1.08 -13.23 14.19
C TYR A 71 0.40 -13.62 14.31
N PHE A 72 1.19 -12.94 15.15
CA PHE A 72 2.63 -13.22 15.28
C PHE A 72 2.95 -14.64 15.75
N ASN A 73 2.05 -15.29 16.47
CA ASN A 73 2.20 -16.70 16.85
C ASN A 73 1.99 -17.67 15.66
N GLN A 74 1.48 -17.18 14.53
CA GLN A 74 1.25 -17.97 13.32
C GLN A 74 2.33 -17.73 12.26
N VAL A 75 3.24 -16.80 12.50
CA VAL A 75 4.35 -16.48 11.62
C VAL A 75 5.44 -17.53 11.73
N GLY A 76 5.96 -18.01 10.60
CA GLY A 76 7.05 -18.98 10.55
C GLY A 76 8.39 -18.41 10.99
N ASN A 77 9.44 -19.22 10.96
CA ASN A 77 10.73 -18.81 11.53
C ASN A 77 11.46 -17.75 10.71
N ASN A 78 11.40 -17.81 9.39
CA ASN A 78 12.10 -16.92 8.47
C ASN A 78 11.50 -16.96 7.06
N GLU A 79 12.08 -16.22 6.12
CA GLU A 79 11.60 -16.09 4.75
C GLU A 79 11.56 -17.43 3.99
N THR A 80 12.45 -18.38 4.28
CA THR A 80 12.47 -19.71 3.65
C THR A 80 11.29 -20.56 4.10
N SER A 81 10.95 -20.52 5.39
CA SER A 81 9.84 -21.29 5.96
C SER A 81 8.48 -20.60 5.82
N ASP A 82 8.48 -19.26 5.68
CA ASP A 82 7.27 -18.45 5.59
C ASP A 82 7.47 -17.25 4.64
N PRO A 83 7.40 -17.48 3.34
CA PRO A 83 7.59 -16.42 2.34
C PRO A 83 6.45 -15.39 2.31
N TYR A 84 5.40 -15.57 3.12
CA TYR A 84 4.24 -14.66 3.15
C TYR A 84 4.40 -13.50 4.13
N HIS A 85 5.18 -13.71 5.21
CA HIS A 85 5.36 -12.73 6.28
C HIS A 85 6.76 -12.10 6.29
N TYR A 86 7.69 -12.63 5.50
CA TYR A 86 9.04 -12.09 5.31
C TYR A 86 9.26 -11.72 3.85
N GLY A 87 9.98 -10.63 3.60
CA GLY A 87 10.15 -10.13 2.24
C GLY A 87 11.50 -9.46 1.98
N ARG A 88 12.51 -9.75 2.81
CA ARG A 88 13.81 -9.11 2.71
C ARG A 88 14.46 -9.31 1.33
N SER A 89 14.37 -10.50 0.78
CA SER A 89 14.89 -10.80 -0.57
C SER A 89 14.18 -9.98 -1.67
N ILE A 90 12.89 -9.69 -1.49
CA ILE A 90 12.12 -8.82 -2.41
C ILE A 90 12.56 -7.36 -2.26
N ILE A 91 12.71 -6.89 -1.03
CA ILE A 91 13.19 -5.53 -0.72
C ILE A 91 14.55 -5.29 -1.35
N ASP A 92 15.45 -6.28 -1.25
CA ASP A 92 16.77 -6.22 -1.89
C ASP A 92 16.71 -6.15 -3.42
N LYS A 93 15.81 -6.88 -4.05
CA LYS A 93 15.59 -6.79 -5.51
C LYS A 93 15.07 -5.40 -5.90
N ILE A 94 14.07 -4.88 -5.18
CA ILE A 94 13.51 -3.55 -5.42
C ILE A 94 14.61 -2.50 -5.32
N ARG A 95 15.42 -2.54 -4.25
CA ARG A 95 16.51 -1.58 -4.01
C ARG A 95 17.60 -1.60 -5.10
N LYS A 96 17.84 -2.78 -5.69
CA LYS A 96 18.84 -2.95 -6.75
C LYS A 96 18.34 -2.51 -8.13
N THR A 97 17.03 -2.37 -8.29
CA THR A 97 16.42 -1.90 -9.54
C THR A 97 16.41 -0.36 -9.55
N ASN A 98 16.85 0.24 -10.65
CA ASN A 98 16.93 1.68 -10.77
C ASN A 98 15.57 2.36 -10.58
N TYR A 99 15.57 3.55 -9.98
CA TYR A 99 14.41 4.42 -9.83
C TYR A 99 13.24 3.82 -9.04
N GLN A 100 13.52 2.87 -8.15
CA GLN A 100 12.51 2.30 -7.25
C GLN A 100 12.67 2.87 -5.85
N GLU A 101 11.66 3.59 -5.38
CA GLU A 101 11.57 4.09 -4.02
C GLU A 101 10.97 3.03 -3.10
N ILE A 102 11.55 2.82 -1.93
CA ILE A 102 10.92 2.07 -0.84
C ILE A 102 10.31 3.07 0.13
N ALA A 103 8.99 3.00 0.30
CA ALA A 103 8.20 3.83 1.19
C ALA A 103 7.62 3.01 2.34
N SER A 104 7.15 3.67 3.38
CA SER A 104 6.50 3.03 4.51
C SER A 104 5.04 2.66 4.22
N HIS A 105 4.63 1.47 4.70
CA HIS A 105 3.23 1.10 4.89
C HIS A 105 2.98 0.78 6.38
N THR A 106 3.61 1.57 7.27
CA THR A 106 3.73 1.40 8.72
C THR A 106 4.55 0.14 9.11
N PHE A 107 4.94 -0.03 10.37
CA PHE A 107 5.66 -1.23 10.78
C PHE A 107 4.77 -2.46 10.77
N SER A 108 3.61 -2.35 11.42
CA SER A 108 2.71 -3.47 11.67
C SER A 108 1.47 -3.49 10.78
N HIS A 109 1.40 -2.68 9.72
CA HIS A 109 0.19 -2.42 8.95
C HIS A 109 -0.91 -1.80 9.84
N LEU A 110 -0.53 -0.84 10.70
CA LEU A 110 -1.37 -0.21 11.69
C LEU A 110 -2.51 0.60 11.05
N PHE A 111 -3.72 0.41 11.54
CA PHE A 111 -4.90 1.19 11.13
C PHE A 111 -5.10 2.37 12.08
N PHE A 112 -4.83 3.58 11.62
CA PHE A 112 -4.72 4.77 12.46
C PHE A 112 -6.04 5.24 13.08
N LEU A 113 -7.17 4.96 12.42
CA LEU A 113 -8.50 5.43 12.85
C LEU A 113 -9.34 4.34 13.52
N GLU A 114 -8.74 3.22 13.89
CA GLU A 114 -9.46 2.19 14.64
C GLU A 114 -9.50 2.58 16.13
N GLU A 115 -10.61 2.23 16.76
CA GLU A 115 -10.86 2.54 18.16
C GLU A 115 -9.85 1.85 19.09
N GLY A 116 -9.27 2.64 19.99
CA GLY A 116 -8.21 2.22 20.91
C GLY A 116 -6.81 2.65 20.49
N ILE A 117 -6.59 3.04 19.21
CA ILE A 117 -5.30 3.51 18.73
C ILE A 117 -5.09 4.96 19.12
N THR A 118 -3.91 5.25 19.69
CA THR A 118 -3.49 6.56 20.15
C THR A 118 -2.38 7.14 19.25
N HIS A 119 -2.13 8.45 19.35
CA HIS A 119 -0.98 9.08 18.68
C HIS A 119 0.36 8.51 19.13
N TYR A 120 0.43 8.01 20.36
CA TYR A 120 1.62 7.33 20.88
C TYR A 120 1.85 6.02 20.11
N ASP A 121 0.81 5.20 19.89
CA ASP A 121 0.90 3.95 19.13
C ASP A 121 1.32 4.22 17.69
N ILE A 122 0.74 5.26 17.06
CA ILE A 122 1.09 5.67 15.70
C ILE A 122 2.58 6.04 15.62
N ARG A 123 3.05 6.89 16.55
CA ARG A 123 4.45 7.33 16.61
C ARG A 123 5.38 6.14 16.74
N GLN A 124 5.15 5.27 17.71
CA GLN A 124 5.99 4.12 17.97
C GLN A 124 6.05 3.16 16.78
N ASP A 125 4.90 2.87 16.15
CA ASP A 125 4.86 2.01 14.95
C ASP A 125 5.66 2.61 13.78
N LEU A 126 5.57 3.91 13.57
CA LEU A 126 6.33 4.60 12.54
C LEU A 126 7.83 4.68 12.84
N GLU A 127 8.20 4.93 14.09
CA GLU A 127 9.60 4.94 14.52
C GLU A 127 10.25 3.55 14.33
N LEU A 128 9.53 2.46 14.65
CA LEU A 128 9.98 1.09 14.37
C LEU A 128 10.15 0.83 12.88
N ALA A 129 9.21 1.33 12.04
CA ALA A 129 9.34 1.19 10.59
C ALA A 129 10.60 1.90 10.06
N ILE A 130 10.89 3.09 10.57
CA ILE A 130 12.10 3.85 10.21
C ILE A 130 13.35 3.15 10.71
N GLU A 131 13.35 2.67 11.96
CA GLU A 131 14.49 1.99 12.56
C GLU A 131 14.90 0.75 11.78
N ILE A 132 13.93 -0.14 11.46
CA ILE A 132 14.24 -1.38 10.75
C ILE A 132 14.69 -1.13 9.31
N ALA A 133 14.11 -0.16 8.61
CA ALA A 133 14.54 0.24 7.27
C ALA A 133 15.96 0.82 7.30
N LYS A 134 16.28 1.63 8.31
CA LYS A 134 17.60 2.23 8.48
C LYS A 134 18.70 1.19 8.72
N LYS A 135 18.42 0.06 9.37
CA LYS A 135 19.37 -1.06 9.50
C LYS A 135 19.81 -1.60 8.14
N GLU A 136 18.96 -1.49 7.13
CA GLU A 136 19.23 -1.87 5.74
C GLU A 136 19.75 -0.69 4.88
N ASN A 137 20.10 0.45 5.48
CA ASN A 137 20.48 1.69 4.79
C ASN A 137 19.39 2.21 3.84
N ILE A 138 18.13 2.05 4.23
CA ILE A 138 16.95 2.56 3.52
C ILE A 138 16.35 3.72 4.32
N TYR A 139 16.18 4.86 3.67
CA TYR A 139 15.58 6.06 4.26
C TYR A 139 14.15 6.20 3.74
N LEU A 140 13.17 6.13 4.65
CA LEU A 140 11.76 6.23 4.32
C LEU A 140 11.32 7.68 4.29
N GLU A 141 11.04 8.23 3.11
CA GLU A 141 10.57 9.62 2.95
C GLU A 141 9.06 9.69 2.77
N SER A 142 8.47 8.66 2.16
CA SER A 142 7.06 8.61 1.82
C SER A 142 6.30 7.57 2.65
N ILE A 143 5.01 7.85 2.91
CA ILE A 143 4.11 6.90 3.58
C ILE A 143 2.82 6.69 2.81
N VAL A 144 2.36 5.44 2.80
CA VAL A 144 1.04 5.04 2.34
C VAL A 144 0.28 4.44 3.51
N PHE A 145 -0.85 5.04 3.88
CA PHE A 145 -1.62 4.60 5.03
C PHE A 145 -2.38 3.30 4.77
N PRO A 146 -2.30 2.29 5.66
CA PRO A 146 -3.16 1.13 5.60
C PRO A 146 -4.64 1.53 5.55
N ARG A 147 -5.38 0.98 4.57
CA ARG A 147 -6.79 1.33 4.26
C ARG A 147 -7.04 2.82 4.00
N ASN A 148 -6.03 3.61 3.70
CA ASN A 148 -6.10 5.07 3.58
C ASN A 148 -6.70 5.74 4.84
N GLN A 149 -6.45 5.16 6.02
CA GLN A 149 -6.92 5.71 7.29
C GLN A 149 -5.92 6.72 7.82
N TYR A 150 -6.28 7.98 7.83
CA TYR A 150 -5.56 9.08 8.47
C TYR A 150 -6.51 10.27 8.68
N ASP A 151 -6.16 11.13 9.60
CA ASP A 151 -6.75 12.45 9.84
C ASP A 151 -5.64 13.49 10.05
N SER A 152 -6.00 14.74 10.27
CA SER A 152 -5.02 15.83 10.44
C SER A 152 -4.10 15.60 11.64
N SER A 153 -4.62 15.07 12.73
CA SER A 153 -3.83 14.84 13.95
C SER A 153 -2.81 13.70 13.78
N ALA A 154 -3.18 12.66 13.02
CA ALA A 154 -2.25 11.59 12.64
C ALA A 154 -1.15 12.11 11.68
N LEU A 155 -1.49 13.03 10.77
CA LEU A 155 -0.50 13.66 9.88
C LEU A 155 0.53 14.49 10.64
N ASP A 156 0.17 15.15 11.73
CA ASP A 156 1.13 15.82 12.63
C ASP A 156 2.15 14.85 13.20
N VAL A 157 1.70 13.66 13.63
CA VAL A 157 2.63 12.60 14.09
C VAL A 157 3.55 12.15 12.97
N VAL A 158 3.00 11.90 11.77
CA VAL A 158 3.75 11.47 10.58
C VAL A 158 4.84 12.48 10.23
N ARG A 159 4.50 13.79 10.24
CA ARG A 159 5.47 14.86 9.98
C ARG A 159 6.58 14.90 11.05
N ASN A 160 6.18 14.78 12.31
CA ASN A 160 7.11 14.90 13.44
C ASN A 160 8.10 13.72 13.53
N VAL A 161 7.76 12.53 13.00
CA VAL A 161 8.71 11.40 12.93
C VAL A 161 9.60 11.46 11.69
N GLY A 162 9.39 12.40 10.76
CA GLY A 162 10.32 12.72 9.69
C GLY A 162 9.88 12.34 8.27
N PHE A 163 8.64 11.93 8.05
CA PHE A 163 8.11 11.76 6.68
C PHE A 163 7.89 13.11 5.99
N ASN A 164 8.07 13.13 4.67
CA ASN A 164 7.92 14.30 3.82
C ASN A 164 6.66 14.23 2.95
N ASN A 165 6.28 13.04 2.55
CA ASN A 165 5.24 12.82 1.55
C ASN A 165 4.26 11.74 1.99
N TYR A 166 3.02 11.83 1.53
CA TYR A 166 2.07 10.74 1.70
C TYR A 166 1.12 10.58 0.52
N ARG A 167 0.61 9.36 0.34
CA ARG A 167 -0.47 9.10 -0.59
C ARG A 167 -1.79 9.48 0.04
N GLY A 168 -2.39 10.56 -0.45
CA GLY A 168 -3.74 10.97 -0.09
C GLY A 168 -4.83 10.13 -0.73
N VAL A 169 -6.06 10.35 -0.26
CA VAL A 169 -7.27 9.71 -0.82
C VAL A 169 -7.67 10.42 -2.10
N THR A 170 -8.12 9.65 -3.10
CA THR A 170 -8.71 10.20 -4.33
C THR A 170 -9.82 11.20 -3.97
N PRO A 171 -9.79 12.42 -4.51
CA PRO A 171 -10.83 13.41 -4.27
C PRO A 171 -12.21 12.92 -4.72
N GLY A 172 -13.26 13.36 -4.02
CA GLY A 172 -14.64 13.09 -4.38
C GLY A 172 -15.32 12.03 -3.50
N PHE A 173 -16.67 12.06 -3.54
CA PHE A 173 -17.50 11.26 -2.62
C PHE A 173 -17.37 9.75 -2.78
N LEU A 174 -17.03 9.27 -3.99
CA LEU A 174 -16.88 7.83 -4.27
C LEU A 174 -15.71 7.20 -3.51
N TYR A 175 -14.62 7.94 -3.33
CA TYR A 175 -13.35 7.41 -2.84
C TYR A 175 -13.01 7.85 -1.42
N GLN A 176 -13.85 8.65 -0.77
CA GLN A 176 -13.65 9.05 0.62
C GLN A 176 -13.36 7.83 1.52
N SER A 177 -12.42 8.00 2.43
CA SER A 177 -12.10 7.01 3.45
C SER A 177 -13.32 6.79 4.35
N ARG A 178 -13.69 5.52 4.51
CA ARG A 178 -14.85 5.12 5.34
C ARG A 178 -14.48 3.87 6.11
N SER A 179 -15.02 3.76 7.32
CA SER A 179 -14.93 2.49 8.05
C SER A 179 -15.65 1.40 7.23
N ARG A 180 -15.18 0.17 7.35
CA ARG A 180 -15.68 -0.97 6.58
C ARG A 180 -17.19 -1.25 6.81
N GLU A 181 -17.67 -0.91 7.99
CA GLU A 181 -19.08 -1.09 8.38
C GLU A 181 -20.00 -0.05 7.71
N LYS A 182 -19.47 1.13 7.39
CA LYS A 182 -20.21 2.23 6.72
C LYS A 182 -20.14 2.16 5.19
N GLU A 183 -19.43 1.20 4.61
CA GLU A 183 -19.26 1.10 3.15
C GLU A 183 -20.45 0.40 2.48
N LYS A 184 -21.32 1.18 1.87
CA LYS A 184 -22.52 0.70 1.17
C LYS A 184 -22.17 -0.09 -0.10
N ILE A 185 -22.93 -1.15 -0.39
CA ILE A 185 -22.77 -1.99 -1.60
C ILE A 185 -22.86 -1.14 -2.89
N LEU A 186 -23.75 -0.15 -2.91
CA LEU A 186 -23.90 0.76 -4.04
C LEU A 186 -22.61 1.53 -4.36
N ILE A 187 -21.89 2.01 -3.34
CA ILE A 187 -20.60 2.70 -3.54
C ILE A 187 -19.55 1.75 -4.15
N LYS A 188 -19.53 0.48 -3.74
CA LYS A 188 -18.65 -0.52 -4.34
C LYS A 188 -18.98 -0.78 -5.81
N ALA A 189 -20.27 -0.87 -6.13
CA ALA A 189 -20.74 -1.02 -7.50
C ALA A 189 -20.38 0.20 -8.36
N LEU A 190 -20.59 1.42 -7.86
CA LEU A 190 -20.20 2.65 -8.54
C LEU A 190 -18.68 2.76 -8.77
N ARG A 191 -17.85 2.36 -7.78
CA ARG A 191 -16.39 2.28 -7.97
C ARG A 191 -15.98 1.22 -8.98
N LEU A 192 -16.74 0.13 -9.10
CA LEU A 192 -16.51 -0.86 -10.15
C LEU A 192 -16.83 -0.29 -11.52
N LEU A 193 -17.97 0.36 -11.67
CA LEU A 193 -18.37 1.03 -12.91
C LEU A 193 -17.40 2.15 -13.30
N ASP A 194 -16.92 2.94 -12.33
CA ASP A 194 -15.96 4.02 -12.59
C ASP A 194 -14.61 3.51 -13.13
N ALA A 195 -14.30 2.24 -12.95
CA ALA A 195 -13.09 1.65 -13.56
C ALA A 195 -13.20 1.52 -15.09
N TYR A 196 -14.41 1.50 -15.62
CA TYR A 196 -14.71 1.34 -17.05
C TYR A 196 -15.31 2.60 -17.68
N ILE A 197 -16.20 3.27 -16.96
CA ILE A 197 -16.89 4.49 -17.42
C ILE A 197 -16.41 5.67 -16.59
N ASN A 198 -16.19 6.83 -17.22
CA ASN A 198 -15.68 8.02 -16.55
C ASN A 198 -16.76 8.71 -15.69
N ILE A 199 -17.03 8.18 -14.49
CA ILE A 199 -17.99 8.75 -13.54
C ILE A 199 -17.34 9.81 -12.65
N SER A 200 -16.14 9.53 -12.12
CA SER A 200 -15.44 10.40 -11.16
C SER A 200 -14.48 11.42 -11.79
N GLY A 201 -14.38 11.47 -13.10
CA GLY A 201 -13.35 12.25 -13.79
C GLY A 201 -12.01 11.52 -13.84
N PHE A 202 -10.96 12.21 -14.29
CA PHE A 202 -9.62 11.62 -14.40
C PHE A 202 -8.86 11.62 -13.08
N ASN A 203 -9.34 12.39 -12.09
CA ASN A 203 -8.71 12.52 -10.76
C ASN A 203 -7.22 12.89 -10.84
N THR A 204 -6.84 13.68 -11.86
CA THR A 204 -5.50 14.24 -11.95
C THR A 204 -5.31 15.29 -10.86
N VAL A 205 -4.14 15.33 -10.25
CA VAL A 205 -3.87 16.17 -9.09
C VAL A 205 -2.63 17.05 -9.31
N VAL A 206 -2.56 18.12 -8.54
CA VAL A 206 -1.34 18.91 -8.36
C VAL A 206 -0.83 18.59 -6.97
N SER A 207 0.44 18.26 -6.84
CA SER A 207 1.04 18.07 -5.52
C SER A 207 1.05 19.40 -4.77
N LYS A 208 0.64 19.37 -3.51
CA LYS A 208 0.59 20.54 -2.65
C LYS A 208 1.04 20.17 -1.25
N PHE A 209 1.67 21.09 -0.56
CA PHE A 209 1.81 21.00 0.88
C PHE A 209 0.43 21.09 1.51
N ASP A 210 0.16 20.22 2.45
CA ASP A 210 -1.02 20.31 3.30
C ASP A 210 -0.79 21.26 4.48
N SER A 211 -1.79 21.39 5.35
CA SER A 211 -1.69 22.23 6.56
C SER A 211 -0.64 21.74 7.57
N ASN A 212 -0.23 20.48 7.48
CA ASN A 212 0.76 19.84 8.34
C ASN A 212 2.19 19.94 7.78
N GLY A 213 2.36 20.55 6.59
CA GLY A 213 3.65 20.70 5.91
C GLY A 213 4.15 19.43 5.20
N LEU A 214 3.26 18.46 4.96
CA LEU A 214 3.53 17.26 4.16
C LEU A 214 3.10 17.47 2.72
N VAL A 215 3.81 16.85 1.77
CA VAL A 215 3.36 16.82 0.37
C VAL A 215 2.31 15.74 0.20
N ASN A 216 1.09 16.17 -0.10
CA ASN A 216 -0.01 15.27 -0.40
C ASN A 216 -0.05 14.92 -1.88
N ILE A 217 0.06 13.63 -2.22
CA ILE A 217 -0.06 13.11 -3.58
C ILE A 217 -1.27 12.16 -3.64
N PRO A 218 -2.49 12.67 -3.83
CA PRO A 218 -3.69 11.83 -3.84
C PRO A 218 -3.65 10.77 -4.93
N ALA A 219 -4.21 9.59 -4.61
CA ALA A 219 -4.39 8.54 -5.58
C ALA A 219 -5.38 8.97 -6.67
N SER A 220 -5.07 8.70 -7.94
CA SER A 220 -5.98 8.94 -9.07
C SER A 220 -6.81 7.71 -9.38
N ARG A 221 -6.18 6.53 -9.42
CA ARG A 221 -6.87 5.29 -9.79
C ARG A 221 -6.18 4.04 -9.27
N PHE A 222 -7.01 3.07 -8.90
CA PHE A 222 -6.56 1.71 -8.59
C PHE A 222 -6.47 0.88 -9.87
N LEU A 223 -5.31 0.32 -10.17
CA LEU A 223 -5.12 -0.65 -11.24
C LEU A 223 -5.70 -2.00 -10.78
N ARG A 224 -6.86 -2.35 -11.32
CA ARG A 224 -7.50 -3.63 -11.02
C ARG A 224 -6.74 -4.77 -11.68
N PRO A 225 -6.61 -5.92 -11.01
CA PRO A 225 -6.02 -7.10 -11.63
C PRO A 225 -6.88 -7.60 -12.80
N TYR A 226 -6.27 -8.37 -13.68
CA TYR A 226 -6.96 -9.09 -14.74
C TYR A 226 -8.07 -9.99 -14.18
N SER A 227 -9.19 -10.05 -14.88
CA SER A 227 -10.33 -10.90 -14.54
C SER A 227 -10.83 -11.63 -15.77
N THR A 228 -10.73 -12.96 -15.76
CA THR A 228 -11.23 -13.80 -16.86
C THR A 228 -12.70 -13.57 -17.19
N ARG A 229 -13.51 -13.21 -16.19
CA ARG A 229 -14.94 -12.89 -16.36
C ARG A 229 -15.20 -11.57 -17.06
N LEU A 230 -14.27 -10.60 -16.92
CA LEU A 230 -14.40 -9.24 -17.44
C LEU A 230 -13.36 -8.91 -18.52
N ARG A 231 -12.67 -9.94 -19.06
CA ARG A 231 -11.60 -9.77 -20.07
C ARG A 231 -12.02 -8.94 -21.29
N TRP A 232 -13.26 -9.04 -21.68
CA TRP A 232 -13.82 -8.29 -22.79
C TRP A 232 -13.94 -6.79 -22.53
N LEU A 233 -13.85 -6.35 -21.27
CA LEU A 233 -13.82 -4.94 -20.85
C LEU A 233 -12.40 -4.41 -20.61
N ASP A 234 -11.36 -5.24 -20.72
CA ASP A 234 -10.01 -4.82 -20.34
C ASP A 234 -9.47 -3.69 -21.21
N SER A 235 -9.75 -3.69 -22.52
CA SER A 235 -9.39 -2.57 -23.39
C SER A 235 -10.02 -1.24 -22.96
N ILE A 236 -11.30 -1.27 -22.55
CA ILE A 236 -12.00 -0.08 -22.05
C ILE A 236 -11.34 0.43 -20.76
N ARG A 237 -11.02 -0.50 -19.85
CA ARG A 237 -10.37 -0.19 -18.58
C ARG A 237 -8.97 0.40 -18.79
N LEU A 238 -8.17 -0.19 -19.69
CA LEU A 238 -6.82 0.29 -20.01
C LEU A 238 -6.88 1.66 -20.72
N ASN A 239 -7.75 1.83 -21.70
CA ASN A 239 -7.96 3.12 -22.36
C ASN A 239 -8.31 4.21 -21.35
N ARG A 240 -9.19 3.90 -20.39
CA ARG A 240 -9.55 4.83 -19.31
C ARG A 240 -8.33 5.28 -18.47
N ILE A 241 -7.34 4.39 -18.25
CA ILE A 241 -6.09 4.73 -17.57
C ILE A 241 -5.22 5.59 -18.48
N CYS A 242 -5.04 5.19 -19.75
CA CYS A 242 -4.25 5.93 -20.73
C CYS A 242 -4.79 7.36 -20.95
N ASP A 243 -6.12 7.52 -21.03
CA ASP A 243 -6.79 8.82 -21.14
C ASP A 243 -6.49 9.69 -19.90
N GLY A 244 -6.50 9.09 -18.72
CA GLY A 244 -6.13 9.78 -17.47
C GLY A 244 -4.67 10.24 -17.46
N MET A 245 -3.75 9.40 -17.91
CA MET A 245 -2.32 9.74 -18.06
C MET A 245 -2.13 10.84 -19.09
N SER A 246 -2.75 10.73 -20.26
CA SER A 246 -2.72 11.74 -21.32
C SER A 246 -3.26 13.09 -20.82
N LYS A 247 -4.41 13.06 -20.09
CA LYS A 247 -4.96 14.29 -19.50
C LYS A 247 -4.01 14.93 -18.50
N ALA A 248 -3.33 14.13 -17.69
CA ALA A 248 -2.34 14.63 -16.73
C ALA A 248 -1.16 15.31 -17.45
N ALA A 249 -0.63 14.67 -18.48
CA ALA A 249 0.46 15.22 -19.31
C ALA A 249 0.04 16.54 -19.98
N MET A 250 -1.14 16.59 -20.62
CA MET A 250 -1.65 17.79 -21.29
C MET A 250 -1.92 18.96 -20.35
N THR A 251 -2.17 18.71 -19.08
CA THR A 251 -2.51 19.74 -18.09
C THR A 251 -1.41 19.98 -17.04
N ASN A 252 -0.22 19.40 -17.24
CA ASN A 252 0.91 19.44 -16.31
C ASN A 252 0.50 19.06 -14.87
N ARG A 253 -0.17 17.90 -14.76
CA ARG A 253 -0.68 17.36 -13.49
C ARG A 253 -0.15 15.96 -13.26
N ILE A 254 -0.37 15.42 -12.08
CA ILE A 254 0.01 14.06 -11.69
C ILE A 254 -1.17 13.13 -11.92
N TYR A 255 -0.92 11.95 -12.48
CA TYR A 255 -1.83 10.82 -12.48
C TYR A 255 -1.21 9.71 -11.65
N HIS A 256 -1.72 9.51 -10.43
CA HIS A 256 -1.21 8.55 -9.47
C HIS A 256 -1.96 7.21 -9.61
N LEU A 257 -1.38 6.31 -10.40
CA LEU A 257 -1.84 4.94 -10.55
C LEU A 257 -1.25 4.08 -9.43
N TRP A 258 -2.07 3.21 -8.80
CA TRP A 258 -1.60 2.36 -7.73
C TRP A 258 -2.25 0.97 -7.74
N TRP A 259 -1.57 -0.01 -7.19
CA TRP A 259 -2.05 -1.39 -7.10
C TRP A 259 -1.40 -2.15 -5.93
N HIS A 260 -1.82 -3.40 -5.77
CA HIS A 260 -1.17 -4.35 -4.86
C HIS A 260 -0.53 -5.47 -5.70
N PRO A 261 0.77 -5.73 -5.59
CA PRO A 261 1.44 -6.78 -6.36
C PRO A 261 0.80 -8.16 -6.23
N HIS A 262 0.35 -8.53 -5.03
CA HIS A 262 -0.31 -9.81 -4.79
C HIS A 262 -1.61 -10.02 -5.58
N ASN A 263 -2.25 -8.97 -6.07
CA ASN A 263 -3.42 -9.10 -6.93
C ASN A 263 -3.10 -9.70 -8.30
N PHE A 264 -1.85 -9.63 -8.73
CA PHE A 264 -1.37 -10.13 -10.01
C PHE A 264 -0.73 -11.52 -9.91
N GLY A 265 -0.53 -12.05 -8.70
CA GLY A 265 0.14 -13.34 -8.51
C GLY A 265 -0.61 -14.56 -9.08
N LYS A 266 -1.92 -14.49 -9.27
CA LYS A 266 -2.69 -15.60 -9.83
C LYS A 266 -2.56 -15.71 -11.35
N ASN A 267 -2.37 -14.61 -12.05
CA ASN A 267 -2.39 -14.52 -13.52
C ASN A 267 -1.15 -13.75 -13.98
N THR A 268 0.03 -14.24 -13.62
CA THR A 268 1.32 -13.56 -13.88
C THR A 268 1.70 -13.52 -15.37
N ASN A 269 0.99 -14.24 -16.23
CA ASN A 269 1.22 -14.26 -17.68
C ASN A 269 0.20 -13.44 -18.48
N GLU A 270 -0.77 -12.81 -17.80
CA GLU A 270 -1.83 -11.99 -18.39
C GLU A 270 -1.54 -10.51 -18.11
#